data_a0220a450960494cae36327b9eb0666a
#
_entry.id   a0220a450960494cae36327b9eb0666a
#
_cell.length_a   1.000
_cell.length_b   1.000
_cell.length_c   1.000
_cell.angle_alpha   90.00
_cell.angle_beta   90.00
_cell.angle_gamma   90.00
#
_symmetry.space_group_name_H-M   'P 1'
#
loop_
_entity.id
_entity.type
_entity.pdbx_description
1 polymer ?
#
loop_
_entity_poly.entity_id
_entity_poly.type
_entity_poly.pdbx_seq_one_letter_code
_entity_poly.pdbx_strand_id
1 'polypeptide(L)'
;MKTAILKIIILILVSNIASAFEFEVYTAYISKHDLVSSSGVRLTSAGSILQQDRANYHKFKKRDDGDTTDGGFFSTAENRAKLAAMIDGLTGVDEAMQKLILKGNVKLRIDPLLKEGGDYISVEVVE
;
A
#
# COMPACT_ATOMS: atom_id res chain seq x y z
N MET A 1 -14.06 -59.43 15.15
CA MET A 1 -14.82 -58.29 14.56
C MET A 1 -13.87 -57.10 14.50
N LYS A 2 -13.55 -56.67 13.31
CA LYS A 2 -12.75 -55.44 13.11
C LYS A 2 -13.70 -54.27 12.97
N THR A 3 -13.79 -53.42 13.99
CA THR A 3 -14.46 -52.14 13.86
C THR A 3 -13.59 -51.21 13.04
N ALA A 4 -14.05 -50.87 11.87
CA ALA A 4 -13.42 -49.84 11.08
C ALA A 4 -13.67 -48.48 11.75
N ILE A 5 -12.62 -47.90 12.30
CA ILE A 5 -12.68 -46.52 12.78
C ILE A 5 -12.61 -45.63 11.55
N LEU A 6 -13.73 -45.09 11.16
CA LEU A 6 -13.77 -44.05 10.15
C LEU A 6 -13.13 -42.79 10.74
N LYS A 7 -11.86 -42.60 10.46
CA LYS A 7 -11.22 -41.32 10.75
C LYS A 7 -11.79 -40.29 9.80
N ILE A 8 -12.78 -39.55 10.23
CA ILE A 8 -13.22 -38.35 9.54
C ILE A 8 -12.07 -37.36 9.71
N ILE A 9 -11.23 -37.25 8.69
CA ILE A 9 -10.31 -36.14 8.58
C ILE A 9 -11.18 -34.95 8.21
N ILE A 10 -11.58 -34.16 9.20
CA ILE A 10 -12.13 -32.84 8.95
C ILE A 10 -10.95 -32.02 8.45
N LEU A 11 -10.83 -31.96 7.14
CA LEU A 11 -9.96 -30.98 6.51
C LEU A 11 -10.62 -29.62 6.78
N ILE A 12 -10.23 -29.00 7.87
CA ILE A 12 -10.53 -27.59 8.08
C ILE A 12 -9.73 -26.87 7.03
N LEU A 13 -10.38 -26.61 5.91
CA LEU A 13 -9.91 -25.60 4.97
C LEU A 13 -10.02 -24.29 5.73
N VAL A 14 -8.98 -23.95 6.46
CA VAL A 14 -8.78 -22.58 6.88
C VAL A 14 -8.49 -21.85 5.58
N SER A 15 -9.55 -21.39 4.93
CA SER A 15 -9.39 -20.33 3.96
C SER A 15 -8.77 -19.18 4.72
N ASN A 16 -7.45 -19.08 4.69
CA ASN A 16 -6.79 -17.84 4.97
C ASN A 16 -7.30 -16.86 3.92
N ILE A 17 -8.43 -16.25 4.21
CA ILE A 17 -8.76 -14.98 3.65
C ILE A 17 -7.80 -14.02 4.34
N ALA A 18 -6.53 -14.13 3.97
CA ALA A 18 -5.64 -13.02 4.17
C ALA A 18 -6.16 -11.95 3.22
N SER A 19 -7.04 -11.08 3.71
CA SER A 19 -7.17 -9.76 3.12
C SER A 19 -5.81 -9.10 3.33
N ALA A 20 -4.87 -9.48 2.47
CA ALA A 20 -3.46 -9.20 2.66
C ALA A 20 -3.17 -7.71 2.53
N PHE A 21 -4.18 -6.89 2.14
CA PHE A 21 -3.95 -5.51 1.80
C PHE A 21 -5.18 -4.63 2.10
N GLU A 22 -5.70 -4.77 3.33
CA GLU A 22 -6.73 -3.87 3.84
C GLU A 22 -6.08 -2.76 4.68
N PHE A 23 -6.07 -1.55 4.16
CA PHE A 23 -5.72 -0.36 4.92
C PHE A 23 -6.87 0.65 4.86
N GLU A 24 -6.91 1.56 5.81
CA GLU A 24 -7.86 2.66 5.75
C GLU A 24 -7.51 3.61 4.60
N VAL A 25 -8.52 4.07 3.88
CA VAL A 25 -8.36 5.14 2.89
C VAL A 25 -7.65 6.31 3.55
N TYR A 26 -6.62 6.80 2.91
CA TYR A 26 -5.89 7.94 3.42
C TYR A 26 -5.55 8.95 2.33
N THR A 27 -5.28 10.16 2.74
CA THR A 27 -4.72 11.19 1.88
C THR A 27 -3.25 11.42 2.21
N ALA A 28 -2.49 11.71 1.18
CA ALA A 28 -1.08 12.05 1.30
C ALA A 28 -0.75 13.23 0.41
N TYR A 29 -0.07 14.22 0.96
CA TYR A 29 0.55 15.27 0.18
C TYR A 29 1.97 14.88 -0.15
N ILE A 30 2.30 14.80 -1.43
CA ILE A 30 3.63 14.43 -1.89
C ILE A 30 4.50 15.68 -1.93
N SER A 31 5.33 15.85 -0.93
CA SER A 31 6.24 16.99 -0.80
C SER A 31 7.67 16.61 -1.19
N LYS A 32 8.56 17.57 -1.13
CA LYS A 32 9.97 17.38 -1.53
C LYS A 32 10.67 16.25 -0.76
N HIS A 33 10.38 16.08 0.53
CA HIS A 33 11.02 15.04 1.31
C HIS A 33 10.51 13.62 0.98
N ASP A 34 9.36 13.50 0.31
CA ASP A 34 8.84 12.22 -0.17
C ASP A 34 9.47 11.79 -1.50
N LEU A 35 10.09 12.74 -2.22
CA LEU A 35 10.71 12.50 -3.54
C LEU A 35 12.13 11.95 -3.46
N VAL A 36 12.70 11.90 -2.27
CA VAL A 36 14.05 11.40 -2.02
C VAL A 36 14.03 10.30 -0.96
N SER A 37 14.98 9.38 -1.05
CA SER A 37 15.17 8.37 -0.01
C SER A 37 15.63 9.01 1.30
N SER A 38 15.65 8.23 2.39
CA SER A 38 16.16 8.67 3.69
C SER A 38 17.63 9.10 3.64
N SER A 39 18.38 8.65 2.64
CA SER A 39 19.77 9.05 2.39
C SER A 39 19.91 10.21 1.36
N GLY A 40 18.81 10.80 0.93
CA GLY A 40 18.80 11.95 0.02
C GLY A 40 18.91 11.63 -1.47
N VAL A 41 18.74 10.37 -1.86
CA VAL A 41 18.78 9.95 -3.28
C VAL A 41 17.40 10.15 -3.90
N ARG A 42 17.35 10.77 -5.08
CA ARG A 42 16.10 10.99 -5.82
C ARG A 42 15.44 9.66 -6.18
N LEU A 43 14.19 9.50 -5.79
CA LEU A 43 13.39 8.33 -6.13
C LEU A 43 12.86 8.43 -7.56
N THR A 44 12.82 7.30 -8.26
CA THR A 44 12.54 7.23 -9.69
C THR A 44 11.28 6.46 -10.06
N SER A 45 10.57 5.91 -9.07
CA SER A 45 9.29 5.25 -9.28
C SER A 45 8.20 5.83 -8.38
N ALA A 46 6.96 5.83 -8.88
CA ALA A 46 5.81 6.28 -8.10
C ALA A 46 5.62 5.44 -6.83
N GLY A 47 5.82 4.13 -6.93
CA GLY A 47 5.72 3.23 -5.79
C GLY A 47 6.74 3.52 -4.70
N SER A 48 7.98 3.80 -5.06
CA SER A 48 9.01 4.15 -4.09
C SER A 48 8.74 5.49 -3.40
N ILE A 49 8.11 6.43 -4.09
CA ILE A 49 7.69 7.72 -3.51
C ILE A 49 6.58 7.52 -2.49
N LEU A 50 5.54 6.75 -2.81
CA LEU A 50 4.47 6.46 -1.85
C LEU A 50 4.97 5.63 -0.66
N GLN A 51 5.92 4.73 -0.89
CA GLN A 51 6.62 4.00 0.18
C GLN A 51 7.37 4.96 1.11
N GLN A 52 8.09 5.93 0.56
CA GLN A 52 8.83 6.94 1.33
C GLN A 52 7.87 7.86 2.09
N ASP A 53 6.77 8.29 1.48
CA ASP A 53 5.74 9.07 2.15
C ASP A 53 5.23 8.37 3.42
N ARG A 54 4.92 7.10 3.34
CA ARG A 54 4.48 6.32 4.50
C ARG A 54 5.60 6.09 5.53
N ALA A 55 6.83 5.94 5.10
CA ALA A 55 7.99 5.91 6.02
C ALA A 55 8.17 7.25 6.74
N ASN A 56 8.04 8.35 6.02
CA ASN A 56 8.08 9.69 6.60
C ASN A 56 6.95 9.90 7.59
N TYR A 57 5.76 9.43 7.27
CA TYR A 57 4.59 9.52 8.14
C TYR A 57 4.77 8.72 9.43
N HIS A 58 5.19 7.46 9.35
CA HIS A 58 5.22 6.53 10.49
C HIS A 58 6.56 6.49 11.22
N LYS A 59 7.67 6.42 10.47
CA LYS A 59 8.99 6.18 11.03
C LYS A 59 9.74 7.47 11.36
N PHE A 60 9.76 8.41 10.41
CA PHE A 60 10.59 9.62 10.53
C PHE A 60 9.82 10.82 11.07
N LYS A 61 8.52 10.70 11.27
CA LYS A 61 7.64 11.76 11.78
C LYS A 61 7.69 13.06 10.95
N LYS A 62 7.84 12.91 9.66
CA LYS A 62 7.79 13.99 8.67
C LYS A 62 6.46 13.96 7.96
N ARG A 63 5.42 14.44 8.62
CA ARG A 63 4.07 14.52 8.09
C ARG A 63 3.84 15.88 7.44
N ASP A 64 3.21 15.87 6.29
CA ASP A 64 2.77 17.07 5.62
C ASP A 64 1.35 17.45 6.04
N ASP A 65 1.00 18.73 5.89
CA ASP A 65 -0.39 19.17 5.98
C ASP A 65 -1.22 18.46 4.92
N GLY A 66 -2.31 17.87 5.32
CA GLY A 66 -3.16 17.07 4.44
C GLY A 66 -2.86 15.57 4.47
N ASP A 67 -1.79 15.12 5.13
CA ASP A 67 -1.59 13.71 5.41
C ASP A 67 -2.60 13.23 6.44
N THR A 68 -3.21 12.08 6.18
CA THR A 68 -4.13 11.43 7.11
C THR A 68 -3.66 10.02 7.46
N THR A 69 -4.21 9.47 8.54
CA THR A 69 -3.88 8.12 8.98
C THR A 69 -4.35 7.06 8.00
N ASP A 70 -3.57 6.01 7.87
CA ASP A 70 -3.91 4.76 7.17
C ASP A 70 -4.37 3.65 8.13
N GLY A 71 -4.73 4.01 9.38
CA GLY A 71 -5.08 3.06 10.42
C GLY A 71 -3.89 2.33 11.03
N GLY A 72 -2.68 2.76 10.73
CA GLY A 72 -1.44 2.13 11.19
C GLY A 72 -0.94 0.98 10.31
N PHE A 73 -1.62 0.68 9.21
CA PHE A 73 -1.26 -0.43 8.34
C PHE A 73 0.16 -0.31 7.78
N PHE A 74 0.57 0.89 7.38
CA PHE A 74 1.89 1.14 6.81
C PHE A 74 2.96 1.48 7.87
N SER A 75 2.71 1.18 9.13
CA SER A 75 3.73 1.32 10.19
C SER A 75 4.89 0.33 10.03
N THR A 76 4.71 -0.76 9.30
CA THR A 76 5.75 -1.75 9.03
C THR A 76 6.42 -1.54 7.68
N ALA A 77 7.74 -1.78 7.63
CA ALA A 77 8.50 -1.71 6.38
C ALA A 77 7.99 -2.71 5.33
N GLU A 78 7.54 -3.89 5.76
CA GLU A 78 6.98 -4.91 4.89
C GLU A 78 5.73 -4.41 4.15
N ASN A 79 4.78 -3.82 4.87
CA ASN A 79 3.57 -3.30 4.24
C ASN A 79 3.86 -2.13 3.31
N ARG A 80 4.80 -1.26 3.67
CA ARG A 80 5.25 -0.18 2.79
C ARG A 80 5.88 -0.69 1.49
N ALA A 81 6.65 -1.77 1.56
CA ALA A 81 7.23 -2.40 0.36
C ALA A 81 6.15 -3.02 -0.55
N LYS A 82 5.11 -3.62 0.04
CA LYS A 82 3.95 -4.12 -0.71
C LYS A 82 3.21 -3.00 -1.44
N LEU A 83 3.04 -1.85 -0.81
CA LEU A 83 2.46 -0.67 -1.44
C LEU A 83 3.25 -0.27 -2.70
N ALA A 84 4.56 -0.16 -2.59
CA ALA A 84 5.42 0.17 -3.73
C ALA A 84 5.27 -0.81 -4.88
N ALA A 85 5.28 -2.10 -4.59
CA ALA A 85 5.12 -3.16 -5.59
C ALA A 85 3.77 -3.09 -6.30
N MET A 86 2.70 -2.79 -5.58
CA MET A 86 1.37 -2.66 -6.16
C MET A 86 1.25 -1.41 -7.06
N ILE A 87 1.78 -0.29 -6.62
CA ILE A 87 1.75 0.97 -7.39
C ILE A 87 2.52 0.83 -8.69
N ASP A 88 3.69 0.20 -8.67
CA ASP A 88 4.57 0.02 -9.83
C ASP A 88 4.21 -1.21 -10.67
N GLY A 89 3.31 -2.06 -10.20
CA GLY A 89 2.90 -3.29 -10.87
C GLY A 89 1.98 -3.06 -12.08
N LEU A 90 1.68 -4.15 -12.80
CA LEU A 90 0.83 -4.12 -14.00
C LEU A 90 -0.62 -3.67 -13.73
N THR A 91 -1.11 -3.90 -12.51
CA THR A 91 -2.45 -3.49 -12.06
C THR A 91 -2.40 -2.22 -11.21
N GLY A 92 -1.26 -1.55 -11.17
CA GLY A 92 -1.06 -0.32 -10.44
C GLY A 92 -1.63 0.90 -11.15
N VAL A 93 -1.11 2.06 -10.79
CA VAL A 93 -1.55 3.33 -11.38
C VAL A 93 -1.07 3.48 -12.81
N ASP A 94 -1.84 4.21 -13.61
CA ASP A 94 -1.49 4.48 -14.99
C ASP A 94 -0.27 5.43 -15.12
N GLU A 95 0.23 5.57 -16.35
CA GLU A 95 1.41 6.38 -16.62
C GLU A 95 1.20 7.86 -16.26
N ALA A 96 0.02 8.39 -16.50
CA ALA A 96 -0.28 9.79 -16.19
C ALA A 96 -0.22 10.05 -14.68
N MET A 97 -0.78 9.15 -13.87
CA MET A 97 -0.69 9.24 -12.41
C MET A 97 0.74 9.05 -11.91
N GLN A 98 1.49 8.12 -12.50
CA GLN A 98 2.91 7.94 -12.17
C GLN A 98 3.71 9.22 -12.37
N LYS A 99 3.50 9.92 -13.46
CA LYS A 99 4.16 11.21 -13.75
C LYS A 99 3.80 12.29 -12.74
N LEU A 100 2.53 12.36 -12.33
CA LEU A 100 2.09 13.30 -11.30
C LEU A 100 2.78 13.03 -9.95
N ILE A 101 2.86 11.77 -9.55
CA ILE A 101 3.53 11.38 -8.32
C ILE A 101 5.03 11.71 -8.38
N LEU A 102 5.69 11.39 -9.48
CA LEU A 102 7.11 11.69 -9.69
C LEU A 102 7.41 13.18 -9.64
N LYS A 103 6.51 14.02 -10.14
CA LYS A 103 6.64 15.47 -10.06
C LYS A 103 6.50 15.99 -8.63
N GLY A 104 5.63 15.35 -7.83
CA GLY A 104 5.30 15.81 -6.50
C GLY A 104 4.43 17.06 -6.47
N ASN A 105 4.32 17.68 -5.32
CA ASN A 105 3.46 18.83 -5.06
C ASN A 105 2.00 18.53 -5.44
N VAL A 106 1.53 17.39 -5.02
CA VAL A 106 0.19 16.87 -5.32
C VAL A 106 -0.38 16.20 -4.07
N LYS A 107 -1.65 16.41 -3.84
CA LYS A 107 -2.41 15.71 -2.78
C LYS A 107 -3.19 14.56 -3.40
N LEU A 108 -3.02 13.39 -2.84
CA LEU A 108 -3.57 12.13 -3.34
C LEU A 108 -4.48 11.50 -2.30
N ARG A 109 -5.54 10.87 -2.78
CA ARG A 109 -6.35 9.93 -2.01
C ARG A 109 -5.99 8.52 -2.46
N ILE A 110 -5.58 7.67 -1.51
CA ILE A 110 -5.20 6.29 -1.76
C ILE A 110 -6.22 5.37 -1.10
N ASP A 111 -6.77 4.48 -1.89
CA ASP A 111 -7.88 3.61 -1.52
C ASP A 111 -7.57 2.16 -1.89
N PRO A 112 -7.63 1.22 -0.94
CA PRO A 112 -7.55 -0.20 -1.28
C PRO A 112 -8.87 -0.62 -1.92
N LEU A 113 -8.79 -1.18 -3.12
CA LEU A 113 -9.93 -1.75 -3.80
C LEU A 113 -9.86 -3.28 -3.72
N LEU A 114 -10.80 -3.85 -2.99
CA LEU A 114 -11.01 -5.29 -2.98
C LEU A 114 -11.93 -5.64 -4.15
N LYS A 115 -11.38 -6.31 -5.15
CA LYS A 115 -12.12 -6.79 -6.30
C LYS A 115 -11.93 -8.30 -6.45
N GLU A 116 -12.93 -8.95 -7.05
CA GLU A 116 -12.80 -10.31 -7.51
C GLU A 116 -11.59 -10.42 -8.45
N GLY A 117 -10.68 -11.36 -8.16
CA GLY A 117 -9.46 -11.57 -8.93
C GLY A 117 -8.20 -10.91 -8.37
N GLY A 118 -8.25 -10.21 -7.24
CA GLY A 118 -7.05 -9.68 -6.56
C GLY A 118 -7.23 -8.33 -5.90
N ASP A 119 -6.18 -7.88 -5.27
CA ASP A 119 -6.11 -6.58 -4.62
C ASP A 119 -5.69 -5.51 -5.64
N TYR A 120 -6.39 -4.39 -5.61
CA TYR A 120 -6.12 -3.22 -6.45
C TYR A 120 -5.97 -1.98 -5.58
N ILE A 121 -5.28 -1.00 -6.10
CA ILE A 121 -5.17 0.31 -5.48
C ILE A 121 -5.76 1.36 -6.41
N SER A 122 -6.58 2.23 -5.85
CA SER A 122 -7.03 3.45 -6.49
C SER A 122 -6.23 4.63 -5.96
N VAL A 123 -5.72 5.45 -6.85
CA VAL A 123 -5.04 6.70 -6.51
C VAL A 123 -5.71 7.83 -7.30
N GLU A 124 -6.20 8.82 -6.57
CA GLU A 124 -6.88 9.98 -7.15
C GLU A 124 -6.24 11.27 -6.67
N VAL A 125 -6.20 12.27 -7.55
CA VAL A 125 -5.83 13.62 -7.14
C VAL A 125 -7.02 14.25 -6.42
N VAL A 126 -6.77 14.86 -5.27
CA VAL A 126 -7.75 15.60 -4.50
C VAL A 126 -7.32 17.05 -4.31
N GLU A 127 -8.30 17.95 -4.25
CA GLU A 127 -8.06 19.39 -4.03
C GLU A 127 -8.06 19.75 -2.55
#